data_aa87e96138a74e7a81ed0a7be6e72ff2
#
_entry.id   aa87e96138a74e7a81ed0a7be6e72ff2
#
_cell.length_a   1.000
_cell.length_b   1.000
_cell.length_c   1.000
_cell.angle_alpha   90.00
_cell.angle_beta   90.00
_cell.angle_gamma   90.00
#
_symmetry.space_group_name_H-M   'P 1'
#
loop_
_entity.id
_entity.type
_entity.pdbx_description
1 polymer ?
#
loop_
_entity_poly.entity_id
_entity_poly.type
_entity_poly.pdbx_seq_one_letter_code
_entity_poly.pdbx_strand_id
1 'polypeptide(L)'
;MRSILSGILFLIILPLHGQDKKNVVLLDNWTDTAVIPGPEEARFNDVWGFEYEGSNYAVMGSTTGSHFFKVTENSLEFIDFVEGRFSGYIVQHRDYKTYQNYVYAVCDEGESSLQIIDVSYLPDSVSLVYDSDSPFVISHNIFIDTIKAKLYACAPNGTGLKIFDISEPTLPLLDYEFNMFTDVHDCYVSGDTAFLNCGFAGLQIFDFATKPPIQLGVLDFYPNQGYNHSGWMNESRSHYVFMDETEGTRGHICKVSDLSKIQIDATFGTQDYEEMVPHNVFLLENIAIVAYYKEGLRIFDVSDVDNKPVREIGSYDTYLVDSNYKLNGAWGVYVFPESDQILISDRQNGLFLFEFPIRLLEEDLKGTYVTSTPFLDENGCLISRDHFDEDDLYFTITSVNGRVIYNQENYLNWVKIPLNIAPGTYVYGIFDGDQQILESGKFVKAN
;
A
#
# COMPACT_ATOMS: atom_id res chain seq x y z
N MET A 1 62.38 33.25 13.67
CA MET A 1 61.55 32.73 12.58
C MET A 1 60.44 31.84 13.24
N ARG A 2 59.22 32.36 13.29
CA ARG A 2 58.05 31.61 13.77
C ARG A 2 57.25 31.14 12.55
N SER A 3 57.21 29.85 12.31
CA SER A 3 56.38 29.24 11.27
C SER A 3 54.93 29.24 11.69
N ILE A 4 54.04 29.90 10.94
CA ILE A 4 52.60 29.84 11.08
C ILE A 4 52.13 28.67 10.22
N LEU A 5 51.66 27.59 10.85
CA LEU A 5 50.97 26.50 10.19
C LEU A 5 49.52 26.95 9.98
N SER A 6 49.13 27.25 8.74
CA SER A 6 47.74 27.46 8.37
C SER A 6 47.07 26.09 8.16
N GLY A 7 46.25 25.66 9.10
CA GLY A 7 45.39 24.49 8.92
C GLY A 7 44.20 24.85 8.01
N ILE A 8 44.09 24.20 6.86
CA ILE A 8 42.93 24.28 5.98
C ILE A 8 41.87 23.30 6.56
N LEU A 9 40.80 23.89 7.09
CA LEU A 9 39.63 23.13 7.52
C LEU A 9 38.80 22.75 6.27
N PHE A 10 38.87 21.48 5.86
CA PHE A 10 37.94 20.96 4.84
C PHE A 10 36.58 20.77 5.46
N LEU A 11 35.62 21.64 5.12
CA LEU A 11 34.21 21.45 5.41
C LEU A 11 33.69 20.38 4.42
N ILE A 12 33.49 19.16 4.88
CA ILE A 12 32.78 18.14 4.10
C ILE A 12 31.31 18.51 4.21
N ILE A 13 30.74 19.11 3.18
CA ILE A 13 29.31 19.27 3.01
C ILE A 13 28.82 17.90 2.55
N LEU A 14 28.27 17.10 3.49
CA LEU A 14 27.46 15.94 3.14
C LEU A 14 26.16 16.49 2.55
N PRO A 15 25.73 16.04 1.37
CA PRO A 15 24.38 16.37 0.91
C PRO A 15 23.39 15.81 1.92
N LEU A 16 22.64 16.67 2.60
CA LEU A 16 21.41 16.31 3.27
C LEU A 16 20.42 16.03 2.14
N HIS A 17 20.16 14.74 1.87
CA HIS A 17 18.99 14.37 1.10
C HIS A 17 17.79 14.70 1.99
N GLY A 18 17.03 15.70 1.59
CA GLY A 18 15.74 16.01 2.20
C GLY A 18 14.79 14.83 1.92
N GLN A 19 13.83 14.61 2.82
CA GLN A 19 12.77 13.64 2.60
C GLN A 19 11.96 14.01 1.37
N ASP A 20 11.92 13.13 0.36
CA ASP A 20 11.03 13.30 -0.79
C ASP A 20 9.61 12.94 -0.37
N LYS A 21 8.71 13.92 -0.42
CA LYS A 21 7.29 13.73 -0.08
C LYS A 21 6.41 14.66 -0.92
N LYS A 22 5.26 14.14 -1.33
CA LYS A 22 4.27 14.87 -2.11
C LYS A 22 2.87 14.49 -1.65
N ASN A 23 2.06 15.47 -1.24
CA ASN A 23 0.63 15.31 -0.93
C ASN A 23 0.27 14.22 0.10
N VAL A 24 1.22 13.73 0.88
CA VAL A 24 1.05 12.67 1.88
C VAL A 24 1.47 13.19 3.24
N VAL A 25 0.68 12.93 4.26
CA VAL A 25 1.00 13.27 5.66
C VAL A 25 1.41 12.01 6.40
N LEU A 26 2.61 12.00 6.98
CA LEU A 26 3.00 10.98 7.93
C LEU A 26 2.28 11.25 9.26
N LEU A 27 1.46 10.30 9.71
CA LEU A 27 0.78 10.37 11.00
C LEU A 27 1.62 9.71 12.10
N ASP A 28 2.17 8.50 11.84
CA ASP A 28 2.98 7.77 12.80
C ASP A 28 3.94 6.80 12.11
N ASN A 29 5.01 6.43 12.81
CA ASN A 29 5.94 5.37 12.42
C ASN A 29 6.33 4.54 13.64
N TRP A 30 6.00 3.25 13.60
CA TRP A 30 6.40 2.30 14.63
C TRP A 30 7.57 1.43 14.15
N THR A 31 8.58 1.26 14.98
CA THR A 31 9.70 0.35 14.76
C THR A 31 10.19 -0.26 16.08
N ASP A 32 10.77 -1.45 15.99
CA ASP A 32 11.39 -2.13 17.14
C ASP A 32 12.79 -2.63 16.75
N THR A 33 13.80 -1.99 17.30
CA THR A 33 15.21 -2.36 17.09
C THR A 33 15.63 -3.64 17.80
N ALA A 34 14.80 -4.18 18.71
CA ALA A 34 15.04 -5.47 19.35
C ALA A 34 14.71 -6.67 18.45
N VAL A 35 13.90 -6.45 17.40
CA VAL A 35 13.67 -7.49 16.37
C VAL A 35 15.00 -7.86 15.71
N ILE A 36 15.28 -9.17 15.65
CA ILE A 36 16.53 -9.68 15.06
C ILE A 36 16.60 -9.30 13.59
N PRO A 37 17.63 -8.57 13.14
CA PRO A 37 17.75 -8.25 11.73
C PRO A 37 18.06 -9.48 10.89
N GLY A 38 17.47 -9.57 9.73
CA GLY A 38 17.80 -10.51 8.67
C GLY A 38 18.89 -9.98 7.73
N PRO A 39 19.01 -10.55 6.51
CA PRO A 39 19.88 -10.01 5.47
C PRO A 39 19.55 -8.54 5.17
N GLU A 40 20.60 -7.76 4.83
CA GLU A 40 20.47 -6.32 4.52
C GLU A 40 19.80 -5.50 5.63
N GLU A 41 19.95 -5.93 6.89
CA GLU A 41 19.32 -5.29 8.06
C GLU A 41 17.79 -5.30 8.04
N ALA A 42 17.15 -6.08 7.15
CA ALA A 42 15.71 -6.23 7.11
C ALA A 42 15.17 -6.88 8.38
N ARG A 43 14.21 -6.25 9.03
CA ARG A 43 13.55 -6.73 10.25
C ARG A 43 12.10 -7.07 10.03
N PHE A 44 11.46 -6.33 9.14
CA PHE A 44 10.02 -6.38 8.90
C PHE A 44 9.72 -6.83 7.47
N ASN A 45 8.49 -7.22 7.24
CA ASN A 45 8.02 -7.67 5.93
C ASN A 45 6.57 -7.21 5.71
N ASP A 46 5.64 -8.06 5.30
CA ASP A 46 4.34 -7.61 4.86
C ASP A 46 3.44 -7.02 5.97
N VAL A 47 2.42 -6.27 5.57
CA VAL A 47 1.39 -5.69 6.41
C VAL A 47 0.00 -5.98 5.86
N TRP A 48 -0.94 -6.27 6.76
CA TRP A 48 -2.36 -6.37 6.45
C TRP A 48 -3.19 -5.58 7.45
N GLY A 49 -4.08 -4.73 6.93
CA GLY A 49 -5.05 -4.01 7.74
C GLY A 49 -6.40 -4.74 7.76
N PHE A 50 -7.18 -4.53 8.79
CA PHE A 50 -8.55 -5.07 8.90
C PHE A 50 -9.39 -4.24 9.88
N GLU A 51 -10.71 -4.34 9.73
CA GLU A 51 -11.66 -3.76 10.67
C GLU A 51 -12.19 -4.85 11.60
N TYR A 52 -12.31 -4.53 12.88
CA TYR A 52 -12.98 -5.36 13.88
C TYR A 52 -13.78 -4.48 14.83
N GLU A 53 -15.09 -4.75 14.98
CA GLU A 53 -16.04 -4.01 15.82
C GLU A 53 -15.98 -2.47 15.63
N GLY A 54 -15.87 -2.03 14.35
CA GLY A 54 -15.86 -0.60 13.98
C GLY A 54 -14.55 0.14 14.31
N SER A 55 -13.47 -0.59 14.54
CA SER A 55 -12.12 -0.04 14.72
C SER A 55 -11.15 -0.66 13.75
N ASN A 56 -10.18 0.14 13.27
CA ASN A 56 -9.13 -0.32 12.37
C ASN A 56 -7.98 -0.93 13.15
N TYR A 57 -7.45 -2.04 12.62
CA TYR A 57 -6.31 -2.77 13.14
C TYR A 57 -5.33 -3.12 12.04
N ALA A 58 -4.11 -3.43 12.43
CA ALA A 58 -3.07 -3.90 11.52
C ALA A 58 -2.31 -5.08 12.13
N VAL A 59 -1.84 -5.98 11.27
CA VAL A 59 -0.81 -6.96 11.56
C VAL A 59 0.37 -6.72 10.64
N MET A 60 1.59 -6.66 11.21
CA MET A 60 2.83 -6.56 10.45
C MET A 60 3.77 -7.71 10.80
N GLY A 61 4.35 -8.30 9.77
CA GLY A 61 5.31 -9.37 9.89
C GLY A 61 6.72 -8.88 10.22
N SER A 62 7.47 -9.75 10.88
CA SER A 62 8.89 -9.56 11.14
C SER A 62 9.66 -10.87 11.02
N THR A 63 10.99 -10.81 11.14
CA THR A 63 11.84 -11.99 11.23
C THR A 63 11.49 -12.91 12.41
N THR A 64 10.78 -12.37 13.42
CA THR A 64 10.45 -13.10 14.65
C THR A 64 8.99 -13.52 14.77
N GLY A 65 8.07 -12.86 14.08
CA GLY A 65 6.63 -13.17 14.17
C GLY A 65 5.74 -12.02 13.70
N SER A 66 4.56 -11.96 14.26
CA SER A 66 3.45 -11.08 13.87
C SER A 66 3.16 -10.04 14.96
N HIS A 67 3.23 -8.77 14.63
CA HIS A 67 2.96 -7.63 15.52
C HIS A 67 1.58 -7.07 15.24
N PHE A 68 0.76 -6.91 16.27
CA PHE A 68 -0.62 -6.42 16.15
C PHE A 68 -0.75 -5.00 16.69
N PHE A 69 -1.48 -4.17 15.97
CA PHE A 69 -1.68 -2.75 16.27
C PHE A 69 -3.15 -2.37 16.19
N LYS A 70 -3.57 -1.44 17.04
CA LYS A 70 -4.76 -0.64 16.79
C LYS A 70 -4.35 0.58 15.97
N VAL A 71 -5.06 0.84 14.88
CA VAL A 71 -4.87 2.02 14.05
C VAL A 71 -5.87 3.08 14.50
N THR A 72 -5.36 4.16 15.06
CA THR A 72 -6.18 5.29 15.51
C THR A 72 -6.15 6.41 14.46
N GLU A 73 -6.83 7.51 14.71
CA GLU A 73 -6.82 8.65 13.79
C GLU A 73 -5.39 9.15 13.48
N ASN A 74 -4.48 9.09 14.47
CA ASN A 74 -3.14 9.69 14.34
C ASN A 74 -2.00 8.80 14.84
N SER A 75 -2.25 7.54 15.20
CA SER A 75 -1.21 6.69 15.78
C SER A 75 -1.42 5.19 15.56
N LEU A 76 -0.32 4.46 15.72
CA LEU A 76 -0.22 3.01 15.77
C LEU A 76 -0.01 2.58 17.22
N GLU A 77 -1.02 2.00 17.84
CA GLU A 77 -0.95 1.51 19.22
C GLU A 77 -0.63 0.02 19.19
N PHE A 78 0.58 -0.35 19.61
CA PHE A 78 0.98 -1.77 19.72
C PHE A 78 0.10 -2.49 20.74
N ILE A 79 -0.45 -3.64 20.36
CA ILE A 79 -1.34 -4.46 21.20
C ILE A 79 -0.62 -5.71 21.69
N ASP A 80 -0.16 -6.55 20.75
CA ASP A 80 0.31 -7.89 21.07
C ASP A 80 1.30 -8.41 20.01
N PHE A 81 2.01 -9.48 20.37
CA PHE A 81 2.96 -10.16 19.48
C PHE A 81 2.71 -11.68 19.53
N VAL A 82 2.62 -12.27 18.34
CA VAL A 82 2.57 -13.73 18.17
C VAL A 82 3.87 -14.22 17.55
N GLU A 83 4.60 -15.07 18.26
CA GLU A 83 5.84 -15.66 17.75
C GLU A 83 5.56 -16.49 16.49
N GLY A 84 6.38 -16.31 15.47
CA GLY A 84 6.32 -17.12 14.26
C GLY A 84 6.74 -18.56 14.56
N ARG A 85 6.06 -19.58 13.99
CA ARG A 85 6.44 -20.99 14.14
C ARG A 85 7.94 -21.23 13.81
N PHE A 86 8.43 -20.52 12.82
CA PHE A 86 9.85 -20.39 12.53
C PHE A 86 10.26 -18.91 12.60
N SER A 87 11.42 -18.64 13.19
CA SER A 87 11.89 -17.27 13.42
C SER A 87 13.40 -17.16 13.31
N GLY A 88 13.89 -15.95 13.02
CA GLY A 88 15.32 -15.62 13.04
C GLY A 88 15.85 -15.06 11.72
N TYR A 89 17.16 -14.95 11.62
CA TYR A 89 17.93 -14.25 10.59
C TYR A 89 17.51 -14.55 9.14
N ILE A 90 17.13 -15.80 8.81
CA ILE A 90 16.78 -16.15 7.43
C ILE A 90 15.36 -15.80 7.02
N VAL A 91 14.48 -15.46 7.97
CA VAL A 91 13.09 -15.10 7.67
C VAL A 91 13.05 -13.71 7.06
N GLN A 92 12.60 -13.63 5.83
CA GLN A 92 12.48 -12.39 5.07
C GLN A 92 11.04 -12.09 4.64
N HIS A 93 10.18 -13.12 4.63
CA HIS A 93 8.83 -12.97 4.10
C HIS A 93 7.78 -13.63 5.01
N ARG A 94 6.72 -12.89 5.30
CA ARG A 94 5.42 -13.36 5.83
C ARG A 94 4.32 -12.66 5.08
N ASP A 95 3.16 -13.33 4.93
CA ASP A 95 1.97 -12.71 4.36
C ASP A 95 0.75 -12.99 5.23
N TYR A 96 -0.23 -12.09 5.18
CA TYR A 96 -1.40 -12.07 6.05
C TYR A 96 -2.68 -11.80 5.26
N LYS A 97 -3.75 -12.53 5.60
CA LYS A 97 -5.12 -12.20 5.18
C LYS A 97 -6.09 -12.50 6.31
N THR A 98 -7.26 -11.91 6.25
CA THR A 98 -8.29 -12.07 7.28
C THR A 98 -9.53 -12.77 6.74
N TYR A 99 -10.13 -13.60 7.59
CA TYR A 99 -11.46 -14.17 7.36
C TYR A 99 -12.21 -14.27 8.68
N GLN A 100 -13.40 -13.69 8.76
CA GLN A 100 -14.15 -13.52 9.99
C GLN A 100 -13.28 -12.89 11.10
N ASN A 101 -13.21 -13.49 12.29
CA ASN A 101 -12.43 -13.00 13.42
C ASN A 101 -11.01 -13.61 13.47
N TYR A 102 -10.46 -14.01 12.33
CA TYR A 102 -9.16 -14.67 12.28
C TYR A 102 -8.21 -14.01 11.29
N VAL A 103 -6.95 -13.87 11.71
CA VAL A 103 -5.82 -13.56 10.84
C VAL A 103 -5.11 -14.86 10.50
N TYR A 104 -4.93 -15.11 9.22
CA TYR A 104 -4.12 -16.20 8.69
C TYR A 104 -2.75 -15.64 8.34
N ALA A 105 -1.70 -16.35 8.77
CA ALA A 105 -0.32 -15.96 8.57
C ALA A 105 0.46 -17.11 7.94
N VAL A 106 1.26 -16.81 6.93
CA VAL A 106 2.21 -17.73 6.30
C VAL A 106 3.63 -17.16 6.34
N CYS A 107 4.60 -18.01 6.02
CA CYS A 107 6.00 -17.62 5.91
C CYS A 107 6.66 -18.50 4.84
N ASP A 108 7.62 -17.95 4.12
CA ASP A 108 8.30 -18.63 3.01
C ASP A 108 9.60 -19.32 3.42
N GLU A 109 10.03 -19.18 4.66
CA GLU A 109 11.28 -19.76 5.16
C GLU A 109 11.07 -20.67 6.36
N GLY A 110 11.84 -21.74 6.39
CA GLY A 110 11.87 -22.72 7.48
C GLY A 110 10.65 -23.65 7.53
N GLU A 111 10.44 -24.33 8.66
CA GLU A 111 9.24 -25.12 8.91
C GLU A 111 8.18 -24.21 9.56
N SER A 112 7.63 -23.31 8.80
CA SER A 112 7.00 -22.09 9.32
C SER A 112 5.52 -21.98 9.09
N SER A 113 4.90 -22.93 8.38
CA SER A 113 3.62 -22.64 7.78
C SER A 113 2.46 -22.51 8.74
N LEU A 114 1.33 -22.43 8.23
CA LEU A 114 0.06 -21.78 8.56
C LEU A 114 -0.19 -21.60 10.05
N GLN A 115 -0.19 -20.36 10.46
CA GLN A 115 -0.73 -19.93 11.76
C GLN A 115 -2.09 -19.26 11.56
N ILE A 116 -3.06 -19.52 12.47
CA ILE A 116 -4.35 -18.83 12.52
C ILE A 116 -4.48 -18.20 13.89
N ILE A 117 -4.74 -16.91 13.91
CA ILE A 117 -4.74 -16.07 15.11
C ILE A 117 -6.14 -15.51 15.29
N ASP A 118 -6.76 -15.80 16.43
CA ASP A 118 -8.07 -15.28 16.82
C ASP A 118 -7.92 -13.84 17.34
N VAL A 119 -8.65 -12.91 16.72
CA VAL A 119 -8.65 -11.49 17.05
C VAL A 119 -9.89 -11.07 17.86
N SER A 120 -10.69 -12.01 18.34
CA SER A 120 -11.92 -11.73 19.10
C SER A 120 -11.68 -11.06 20.45
N TYR A 121 -10.42 -11.01 20.91
CA TYR A 121 -10.03 -10.39 22.18
C TYR A 121 -9.53 -8.95 22.02
N LEU A 122 -9.53 -8.42 20.79
CA LEU A 122 -9.16 -7.02 20.56
C LEU A 122 -10.14 -6.07 21.27
N PRO A 123 -9.67 -4.95 21.81
CA PRO A 123 -8.31 -4.39 21.66
C PRO A 123 -7.28 -4.89 22.69
N ASP A 124 -7.60 -5.84 23.55
CA ASP A 124 -6.74 -6.20 24.69
C ASP A 124 -5.60 -7.16 24.30
N SER A 125 -5.86 -8.13 23.42
CA SER A 125 -4.89 -9.15 22.98
C SER A 125 -5.37 -9.91 21.75
N VAL A 126 -4.53 -10.82 21.23
CA VAL A 126 -4.88 -11.82 20.22
C VAL A 126 -4.47 -13.22 20.72
N SER A 127 -4.95 -14.29 20.08
CA SER A 127 -4.67 -15.67 20.51
C SER A 127 -4.34 -16.58 19.34
N LEU A 128 -3.19 -17.25 19.38
CA LEU A 128 -2.83 -18.29 18.41
C LEU A 128 -3.71 -19.51 18.64
N VAL A 129 -4.55 -19.88 17.66
CA VAL A 129 -5.52 -20.99 17.76
C VAL A 129 -5.19 -22.16 16.83
N TYR A 130 -4.35 -21.95 15.83
CA TYR A 130 -3.86 -22.99 14.94
C TYR A 130 -2.41 -22.71 14.58
N ASP A 131 -1.56 -23.74 14.63
CA ASP A 131 -0.14 -23.66 14.29
C ASP A 131 0.31 -25.04 13.76
N SER A 132 0.45 -25.19 12.45
CA SER A 132 0.74 -26.50 11.84
C SER A 132 1.40 -26.38 10.48
N ASP A 133 2.38 -27.24 10.22
CA ASP A 133 3.03 -27.47 8.93
C ASP A 133 2.36 -28.59 8.10
N SER A 134 1.27 -29.15 8.62
CA SER A 134 0.56 -30.25 7.95
C SER A 134 -0.08 -29.84 6.61
N PRO A 135 -0.67 -28.64 6.44
CA PRO A 135 -1.20 -28.22 5.13
C PRO A 135 -0.09 -28.04 4.08
N PHE A 136 0.98 -27.38 4.46
CA PHE A 136 2.21 -27.11 3.71
C PHE A 136 3.30 -26.63 4.67
N VAL A 137 4.56 -26.83 4.35
CA VAL A 137 5.69 -26.44 5.23
C VAL A 137 6.01 -24.95 5.11
N ILE A 138 5.92 -24.39 3.91
CA ILE A 138 6.10 -22.98 3.59
C ILE A 138 5.04 -22.53 2.59
N SER A 139 4.73 -21.24 2.56
CA SER A 139 3.98 -20.61 1.47
C SER A 139 4.47 -19.18 1.30
N HIS A 140 4.59 -18.74 0.04
CA HIS A 140 5.08 -17.40 -0.26
C HIS A 140 4.00 -16.36 0.09
N ASN A 141 2.82 -16.46 -0.54
CA ASN A 141 1.67 -15.61 -0.28
C ASN A 141 0.41 -16.42 -0.01
N ILE A 142 -0.61 -15.78 0.53
CA ILE A 142 -1.98 -16.31 0.61
C ILE A 142 -2.98 -15.27 0.11
N PHE A 143 -4.09 -15.75 -0.40
CA PHE A 143 -5.28 -14.94 -0.64
C PHE A 143 -6.53 -15.64 -0.08
N ILE A 144 -7.52 -14.87 0.38
CA ILE A 144 -8.76 -15.44 0.88
C ILE A 144 -9.94 -14.91 0.08
N ASP A 145 -10.64 -15.81 -0.62
CA ASP A 145 -11.95 -15.54 -1.17
C ASP A 145 -12.98 -15.62 -0.03
N THR A 146 -13.32 -14.48 0.54
CA THR A 146 -14.25 -14.38 1.66
C THR A 146 -15.69 -14.75 1.26
N ILE A 147 -16.03 -14.67 -0.05
CA ILE A 147 -17.35 -15.04 -0.57
C ILE A 147 -17.55 -16.56 -0.54
N LYS A 148 -16.47 -17.30 -0.83
CA LYS A 148 -16.47 -18.77 -0.95
C LYS A 148 -15.88 -19.49 0.25
N ALA A 149 -15.36 -18.75 1.24
CA ALA A 149 -14.64 -19.29 2.38
C ALA A 149 -13.47 -20.20 1.91
N LYS A 150 -12.63 -19.71 1.00
CA LYS A 150 -11.49 -20.45 0.45
C LYS A 150 -10.19 -19.68 0.67
N LEU A 151 -9.18 -20.37 1.15
CA LEU A 151 -7.80 -19.88 1.24
C LEU A 151 -7.01 -20.45 0.06
N TYR A 152 -6.35 -19.57 -0.66
CA TYR A 152 -5.43 -19.86 -1.77
C TYR A 152 -4.00 -19.64 -1.26
N ALA A 153 -3.22 -20.70 -1.16
CA ALA A 153 -1.82 -20.65 -0.76
C ALA A 153 -0.94 -20.67 -2.01
N CYS A 154 -0.17 -19.60 -2.22
CA CYS A 154 0.70 -19.40 -3.38
C CYS A 154 2.08 -20.00 -3.13
N ALA A 155 2.63 -20.68 -4.13
CA ALA A 155 3.91 -21.39 -4.06
C ALA A 155 4.08 -22.26 -2.79
N PRO A 156 3.07 -23.04 -2.35
CA PRO A 156 3.20 -23.88 -1.17
C PRO A 156 4.29 -24.94 -1.39
N ASN A 157 5.24 -25.03 -0.48
CA ASN A 157 6.45 -25.85 -0.63
C ASN A 157 7.29 -25.49 -1.88
N GLY A 158 7.21 -24.20 -2.32
CA GLY A 158 7.98 -23.67 -3.43
C GLY A 158 7.38 -23.95 -4.82
N THR A 159 6.12 -24.40 -4.94
CA THR A 159 5.51 -24.66 -6.25
C THR A 159 3.99 -24.65 -6.25
N GLY A 160 3.40 -24.15 -7.33
CA GLY A 160 1.97 -24.26 -7.63
C GLY A 160 1.05 -23.43 -6.74
N LEU A 161 -0.16 -23.93 -6.56
CA LEU A 161 -1.21 -23.33 -5.74
C LEU A 161 -1.98 -24.43 -4.98
N LYS A 162 -2.24 -24.22 -3.70
CA LYS A 162 -3.17 -25.08 -2.93
C LYS A 162 -4.35 -24.27 -2.46
N ILE A 163 -5.54 -24.87 -2.59
CA ILE A 163 -6.80 -24.26 -2.19
C ILE A 163 -7.37 -25.04 -1.04
N PHE A 164 -7.74 -24.35 0.05
CA PHE A 164 -8.32 -24.92 1.25
C PHE A 164 -9.73 -24.38 1.47
N ASP A 165 -10.64 -25.24 1.87
CA ASP A 165 -11.91 -24.85 2.47
C ASP A 165 -11.66 -24.38 3.91
N ILE A 166 -12.10 -23.18 4.21
CA ILE A 166 -12.00 -22.53 5.53
C ILE A 166 -13.39 -22.13 6.05
N SER A 167 -14.46 -22.80 5.60
CA SER A 167 -15.81 -22.61 6.15
C SER A 167 -15.85 -22.82 7.67
N GLU A 168 -15.01 -23.73 8.19
CA GLU A 168 -14.61 -23.80 9.59
C GLU A 168 -13.25 -23.11 9.75
N PRO A 169 -13.18 -21.85 10.19
CA PRO A 169 -11.98 -21.03 10.07
C PRO A 169 -10.72 -21.60 10.70
N THR A 170 -10.85 -22.37 11.78
CA THR A 170 -9.72 -22.98 12.51
C THR A 170 -9.37 -24.39 12.04
N LEU A 171 -10.03 -24.90 10.99
CA LEU A 171 -9.84 -26.24 10.45
C LEU A 171 -9.71 -26.21 8.92
N PRO A 172 -8.61 -25.68 8.37
CA PRO A 172 -8.42 -25.63 6.93
C PRO A 172 -8.34 -27.04 6.32
N LEU A 173 -9.20 -27.35 5.36
CA LEU A 173 -9.27 -28.64 4.68
C LEU A 173 -8.83 -28.46 3.22
N LEU A 174 -7.86 -29.28 2.78
CA LEU A 174 -7.40 -29.23 1.39
C LEU A 174 -8.57 -29.54 0.43
N ASP A 175 -8.89 -28.62 -0.45
CA ASP A 175 -9.96 -28.71 -1.44
C ASP A 175 -9.40 -29.05 -2.84
N TYR A 176 -8.29 -28.43 -3.24
CA TYR A 176 -7.68 -28.65 -4.55
C TYR A 176 -6.19 -28.30 -4.58
N GLU A 177 -5.41 -29.02 -5.41
CA GLU A 177 -4.04 -28.69 -5.75
C GLU A 177 -3.94 -28.37 -7.25
N PHE A 178 -3.35 -27.21 -7.57
CA PHE A 178 -3.19 -26.73 -8.92
C PHE A 178 -1.70 -26.57 -9.24
N ASN A 179 -1.18 -27.41 -10.13
CA ASN A 179 0.23 -27.50 -10.45
C ASN A 179 0.51 -27.26 -11.95
N MET A 180 -0.36 -26.47 -12.62
CA MET A 180 -0.15 -26.14 -14.05
C MET A 180 1.04 -25.19 -14.24
N PHE A 181 1.25 -24.29 -13.27
CA PHE A 181 2.39 -23.40 -13.20
C PHE A 181 3.22 -23.74 -11.96
N THR A 182 4.55 -23.77 -12.11
CA THR A 182 5.45 -24.00 -10.98
C THR A 182 5.56 -22.80 -10.08
N ASP A 183 5.46 -21.61 -10.65
CA ASP A 183 5.55 -20.34 -9.95
C ASP A 183 4.17 -19.64 -10.03
N VAL A 184 3.40 -19.75 -8.94
CA VAL A 184 2.24 -18.90 -8.67
C VAL A 184 2.66 -18.04 -7.50
N HIS A 185 3.19 -16.85 -7.79
CA HIS A 185 3.84 -16.01 -6.81
C HIS A 185 2.82 -15.36 -5.87
N ASP A 186 1.78 -14.78 -6.45
CA ASP A 186 0.66 -14.15 -5.75
C ASP A 186 -0.64 -14.37 -6.50
N CYS A 187 -1.78 -14.08 -5.90
CA CYS A 187 -3.07 -14.11 -6.55
C CYS A 187 -4.07 -13.13 -5.95
N TYR A 188 -4.98 -12.66 -6.79
CA TYR A 188 -6.22 -11.99 -6.36
C TYR A 188 -7.40 -12.86 -6.72
N VAL A 189 -8.31 -13.14 -5.77
CA VAL A 189 -9.45 -14.04 -6.00
C VAL A 189 -10.76 -13.39 -5.56
N SER A 190 -11.79 -13.55 -6.37
CA SER A 190 -13.15 -13.13 -6.03
C SER A 190 -14.18 -14.04 -6.68
N GLY A 191 -14.96 -14.77 -5.87
CA GLY A 191 -16.05 -15.62 -6.32
C GLY A 191 -15.57 -16.77 -7.22
N ASP A 192 -14.54 -17.52 -6.79
CA ASP A 192 -13.86 -18.59 -7.53
C ASP A 192 -13.04 -18.15 -8.77
N THR A 193 -13.13 -16.88 -9.20
CA THR A 193 -12.26 -16.36 -10.28
C THR A 193 -10.96 -15.88 -9.69
N ALA A 194 -9.84 -16.51 -10.09
CA ALA A 194 -8.51 -16.19 -9.61
C ALA A 194 -7.64 -15.57 -10.72
N PHE A 195 -7.03 -14.45 -10.42
CA PHE A 195 -5.98 -13.78 -11.18
C PHE A 195 -4.66 -14.21 -10.56
N LEU A 196 -3.92 -15.05 -11.24
CA LEU A 196 -2.67 -15.64 -10.77
C LEU A 196 -1.49 -14.88 -11.36
N ASN A 197 -0.67 -14.28 -10.51
CA ASN A 197 0.59 -13.64 -10.87
C ASN A 197 1.68 -14.73 -10.90
N CYS A 198 2.07 -15.17 -12.11
CA CYS A 198 2.86 -16.38 -12.31
C CYS A 198 4.30 -16.07 -12.74
N GLY A 199 4.94 -15.05 -12.19
CA GLY A 199 6.31 -14.67 -12.49
C GLY A 199 6.54 -14.49 -14.00
N PHE A 200 7.53 -15.15 -14.57
CA PHE A 200 7.83 -15.04 -16.01
C PHE A 200 6.78 -15.69 -16.93
N ALA A 201 5.81 -16.44 -16.38
CA ALA A 201 4.65 -16.93 -17.15
C ALA A 201 3.53 -15.88 -17.28
N GLY A 202 3.70 -14.70 -16.67
CA GLY A 202 2.76 -13.58 -16.74
C GLY A 202 1.48 -13.79 -15.95
N LEU A 203 0.41 -13.10 -16.34
CA LEU A 203 -0.89 -13.16 -15.68
C LEU A 203 -1.75 -14.28 -16.25
N GLN A 204 -2.24 -15.16 -15.38
CA GLN A 204 -3.08 -16.31 -15.73
C GLN A 204 -4.41 -16.24 -14.98
N ILE A 205 -5.54 -16.37 -15.66
CA ILE A 205 -6.86 -16.22 -15.03
C ILE A 205 -7.64 -17.51 -15.15
N PHE A 206 -8.11 -18.03 -14.00
CA PHE A 206 -8.81 -19.29 -13.91
C PHE A 206 -10.12 -19.17 -13.10
N ASP A 207 -11.11 -19.99 -13.51
CA ASP A 207 -12.30 -20.27 -12.72
C ASP A 207 -12.11 -21.59 -11.96
N PHE A 208 -12.07 -21.51 -10.63
CA PHE A 208 -11.94 -22.64 -9.72
C PHE A 208 -13.29 -23.17 -9.18
N ALA A 209 -14.42 -22.71 -9.72
CA ALA A 209 -15.73 -23.29 -9.41
C ALA A 209 -15.83 -24.74 -9.87
N THR A 210 -15.02 -25.16 -10.85
CA THR A 210 -14.96 -26.54 -11.36
C THR A 210 -13.59 -27.17 -11.10
N LYS A 211 -13.55 -28.52 -11.10
CA LYS A 211 -12.33 -29.31 -10.95
C LYS A 211 -12.24 -30.32 -12.11
N PRO A 212 -11.30 -30.19 -13.06
CA PRO A 212 -10.22 -29.18 -13.11
C PRO A 212 -10.76 -27.77 -13.37
N PRO A 213 -10.00 -26.71 -12.99
CA PRO A 213 -10.39 -25.34 -13.25
C PRO A 213 -10.34 -25.00 -14.73
N ILE A 214 -11.10 -23.99 -15.12
CA ILE A 214 -11.21 -23.52 -16.52
C ILE A 214 -10.39 -22.24 -16.65
N GLN A 215 -9.47 -22.19 -17.62
CA GLN A 215 -8.76 -20.97 -17.97
C GLN A 215 -9.70 -19.98 -18.66
N LEU A 216 -9.87 -18.80 -18.08
CA LEU A 216 -10.71 -17.72 -18.58
C LEU A 216 -9.94 -16.70 -19.42
N GLY A 217 -8.66 -16.49 -19.12
CA GLY A 217 -7.82 -15.52 -19.78
C GLY A 217 -6.34 -15.73 -19.50
N VAL A 218 -5.53 -15.08 -20.32
CA VAL A 218 -4.07 -15.11 -20.23
C VAL A 218 -3.46 -13.83 -20.77
N LEU A 219 -2.41 -13.34 -20.12
CA LEU A 219 -1.49 -12.33 -20.61
C LEU A 219 -0.07 -12.81 -20.32
N ASP A 220 0.44 -13.69 -21.17
CA ASP A 220 1.73 -14.37 -21.04
C ASP A 220 2.87 -13.66 -21.77
N PHE A 221 2.54 -12.65 -22.57
CA PHE A 221 3.51 -11.81 -23.25
C PHE A 221 3.00 -10.37 -23.40
N TYR A 222 3.82 -9.40 -22.94
CA TYR A 222 3.54 -7.97 -23.05
C TYR A 222 4.85 -7.15 -23.12
N PRO A 223 4.80 -5.90 -23.60
CA PRO A 223 6.00 -5.06 -23.69
C PRO A 223 6.66 -4.81 -22.32
N ASN A 224 7.99 -4.89 -22.28
CA ASN A 224 8.81 -4.73 -21.08
C ASN A 224 8.41 -5.66 -19.91
N GLN A 225 7.99 -6.87 -20.24
CA GLN A 225 7.65 -7.89 -19.28
C GLN A 225 8.81 -8.19 -18.34
N GLY A 226 8.55 -8.10 -17.04
CA GLY A 226 9.42 -8.56 -15.98
C GLY A 226 8.86 -9.78 -15.26
N TYR A 227 9.12 -9.87 -13.96
CA TYR A 227 8.58 -10.90 -13.09
C TYR A 227 7.21 -10.44 -12.57
N ASN A 228 6.13 -11.00 -13.14
CA ASN A 228 4.74 -10.70 -12.76
C ASN A 228 4.50 -11.12 -11.31
N HIS A 229 4.50 -10.14 -10.41
CA HIS A 229 4.67 -10.35 -8.98
C HIS A 229 3.35 -10.35 -8.22
N SER A 230 2.69 -9.22 -8.15
CA SER A 230 1.48 -9.02 -7.36
C SER A 230 0.48 -8.19 -8.14
N GLY A 231 -0.79 -8.20 -7.74
CA GLY A 231 -1.79 -7.37 -8.39
C GLY A 231 -3.09 -7.24 -7.63
N TRP A 232 -3.90 -6.27 -8.04
CA TRP A 232 -5.16 -5.94 -7.38
C TRP A 232 -6.25 -5.57 -8.39
N MET A 233 -7.49 -5.91 -8.08
CA MET A 233 -8.68 -5.60 -8.88
C MET A 233 -9.37 -4.36 -8.35
N ASN A 234 -9.83 -3.46 -9.24
CA ASN A 234 -10.68 -2.36 -8.82
C ASN A 234 -12.10 -2.82 -8.46
N GLU A 235 -12.85 -1.98 -7.72
CA GLU A 235 -14.18 -2.32 -7.21
C GLU A 235 -15.18 -2.61 -8.32
N SER A 236 -15.14 -1.84 -9.42
CA SER A 236 -15.99 -2.04 -10.60
C SER A 236 -15.66 -3.30 -11.42
N ARG A 237 -14.56 -3.99 -11.07
CA ARG A 237 -14.06 -5.20 -11.78
C ARG A 237 -13.81 -4.98 -13.26
N SER A 238 -13.48 -3.78 -13.64
CA SER A 238 -13.17 -3.40 -15.02
C SER A 238 -11.68 -3.44 -15.33
N HIS A 239 -10.85 -3.17 -14.31
CA HIS A 239 -9.39 -3.09 -14.43
C HIS A 239 -8.68 -3.90 -13.35
N TYR A 240 -7.59 -4.52 -13.75
CA TYR A 240 -6.64 -5.19 -12.89
C TYR A 240 -5.28 -4.51 -13.04
N VAL A 241 -4.67 -4.17 -11.92
CA VAL A 241 -3.30 -3.65 -11.87
C VAL A 241 -2.38 -4.77 -11.42
N PHE A 242 -1.22 -4.89 -12.03
CA PHE A 242 -0.16 -5.75 -11.55
C PHE A 242 1.22 -5.06 -11.62
N MET A 243 2.11 -5.51 -10.76
CA MET A 243 3.49 -5.05 -10.69
C MET A 243 4.43 -6.15 -11.20
N ASP A 244 5.44 -5.75 -11.95
CA ASP A 244 6.56 -6.61 -12.32
C ASP A 244 7.74 -6.32 -11.39
N GLU A 245 8.08 -7.25 -10.49
CA GLU A 245 9.19 -7.09 -9.54
C GLU A 245 10.54 -7.28 -10.22
N THR A 246 10.88 -6.37 -11.09
CA THR A 246 12.14 -6.37 -11.85
C THR A 246 12.63 -4.95 -12.00
N GLU A 247 13.94 -4.76 -11.84
CA GLU A 247 14.57 -3.44 -12.05
C GLU A 247 14.29 -2.93 -13.47
N GLY A 248 13.85 -1.68 -13.57
CA GLY A 248 13.54 -1.04 -14.85
C GLY A 248 12.16 -1.38 -15.42
N THR A 249 11.31 -2.07 -14.67
CA THR A 249 9.92 -2.33 -15.08
C THR A 249 8.95 -1.32 -14.46
N ARG A 250 7.68 -1.43 -14.86
CA ARG A 250 6.60 -0.55 -14.44
C ARG A 250 5.40 -1.35 -13.94
N GLY A 251 4.48 -0.69 -13.24
CA GLY A 251 3.15 -1.20 -13.03
C GLY A 251 2.35 -1.20 -14.34
N HIS A 252 1.45 -2.15 -14.47
CA HIS A 252 0.62 -2.37 -15.66
C HIS A 252 -0.85 -2.32 -15.27
N ILE A 253 -1.66 -1.62 -16.06
CA ILE A 253 -3.11 -1.55 -15.91
C ILE A 253 -3.74 -2.31 -17.07
N CYS A 254 -4.54 -3.32 -16.75
CA CYS A 254 -5.21 -4.16 -17.73
C CYS A 254 -6.71 -3.99 -17.66
N LYS A 255 -7.35 -3.82 -18.81
CA LYS A 255 -8.79 -3.98 -18.96
C LYS A 255 -9.16 -5.45 -18.92
N VAL A 256 -10.03 -5.81 -17.98
CA VAL A 256 -10.42 -7.20 -17.70
C VAL A 256 -11.93 -7.43 -17.79
N SER A 257 -12.67 -6.50 -18.36
CA SER A 257 -14.11 -6.64 -18.62
C SER A 257 -14.43 -7.76 -19.64
N ASP A 258 -13.47 -8.14 -20.50
CA ASP A 258 -13.53 -9.31 -21.37
C ASP A 258 -12.25 -10.13 -21.19
N LEU A 259 -12.29 -11.15 -20.34
CA LEU A 259 -11.14 -11.98 -19.99
C LEU A 259 -10.54 -12.75 -21.19
N SER A 260 -11.30 -12.92 -22.27
CA SER A 260 -10.78 -13.54 -23.49
C SER A 260 -9.86 -12.61 -24.31
N LYS A 261 -9.75 -11.32 -23.93
CA LYS A 261 -9.02 -10.29 -24.65
C LYS A 261 -8.36 -9.29 -23.72
N ILE A 262 -7.58 -9.79 -22.78
CA ILE A 262 -6.86 -8.93 -21.82
C ILE A 262 -5.84 -8.09 -22.57
N GLN A 263 -5.85 -6.79 -22.33
CA GLN A 263 -4.92 -5.83 -22.91
C GLN A 263 -4.37 -4.90 -21.84
N ILE A 264 -3.13 -4.48 -21.99
CA ILE A 264 -2.53 -3.41 -21.20
C ILE A 264 -3.02 -2.09 -21.80
N ASP A 265 -3.78 -1.33 -21.01
CA ASP A 265 -4.28 -0.01 -21.40
C ASP A 265 -3.24 1.07 -21.08
N ALA A 266 -2.52 0.92 -19.95
CA ALA A 266 -1.47 1.86 -19.55
C ALA A 266 -0.38 1.19 -18.71
N THR A 267 0.75 1.89 -18.60
CA THR A 267 1.83 1.57 -17.66
C THR A 267 2.15 2.80 -16.82
N PHE A 268 2.61 2.59 -15.59
CA PHE A 268 2.98 3.67 -14.69
C PHE A 268 4.19 3.30 -13.83
N GLY A 269 4.86 4.30 -13.30
CA GLY A 269 6.02 4.15 -12.42
C GLY A 269 6.61 5.52 -12.13
N THR A 270 7.60 5.58 -11.28
CA THR A 270 8.30 6.79 -10.90
C THR A 270 9.13 7.33 -12.06
N GLN A 271 9.67 8.55 -11.93
CA GLN A 271 10.54 9.13 -12.96
C GLN A 271 11.84 8.34 -13.13
N ASP A 272 12.36 7.81 -12.03
CA ASP A 272 13.63 7.06 -11.98
C ASP A 272 13.42 5.53 -12.07
N TYR A 273 12.27 5.09 -12.61
CA TYR A 273 11.87 3.69 -12.67
C TYR A 273 12.94 2.75 -13.25
N GLU A 274 13.83 3.24 -14.13
CA GLU A 274 14.89 2.44 -14.76
C GLU A 274 15.89 1.85 -13.75
N GLU A 275 16.00 2.46 -12.57
CA GLU A 275 16.89 2.01 -11.49
C GLU A 275 16.13 1.44 -10.29
N MET A 276 14.80 1.43 -10.33
CA MET A 276 13.93 1.07 -9.21
C MET A 276 13.17 -0.23 -9.48
N VAL A 277 12.67 -0.83 -8.40
CA VAL A 277 11.88 -2.07 -8.44
C VAL A 277 10.52 -1.81 -7.81
N PRO A 278 9.40 -1.95 -8.54
CA PRO A 278 8.07 -1.91 -7.95
C PRO A 278 7.78 -3.21 -7.19
N HIS A 279 6.91 -3.17 -6.17
CA HIS A 279 6.58 -4.36 -5.39
C HIS A 279 5.08 -4.60 -5.27
N ASN A 280 4.45 -4.21 -4.18
CA ASN A 280 3.04 -4.48 -3.92
C ASN A 280 2.14 -3.29 -4.26
N VAL A 281 0.94 -3.57 -4.76
CA VAL A 281 -0.05 -2.57 -5.14
C VAL A 281 -1.41 -2.85 -4.52
N PHE A 282 -2.07 -1.77 -4.10
CA PHE A 282 -3.48 -1.75 -3.74
C PHE A 282 -4.20 -0.84 -4.74
N LEU A 283 -5.26 -1.33 -5.40
CA LEU A 283 -6.02 -0.55 -6.36
C LEU A 283 -7.40 -0.24 -5.77
N LEU A 284 -7.65 1.02 -5.53
CA LEU A 284 -9.00 1.56 -5.42
C LEU A 284 -9.54 1.87 -6.82
N GLU A 285 -10.81 2.29 -6.95
CA GLU A 285 -11.42 2.43 -8.27
C GLU A 285 -10.54 3.20 -9.27
N ASN A 286 -10.02 4.35 -8.86
CA ASN A 286 -9.26 5.27 -9.71
C ASN A 286 -7.86 5.61 -9.20
N ILE A 287 -7.39 4.93 -8.16
CA ILE A 287 -6.12 5.25 -7.48
C ILE A 287 -5.32 3.97 -7.26
N ALA A 288 -4.10 3.91 -7.80
CA ALA A 288 -3.15 2.85 -7.50
C ALA A 288 -2.17 3.32 -6.42
N ILE A 289 -2.07 2.57 -5.32
CA ILE A 289 -1.22 2.85 -4.16
C ILE A 289 -0.19 1.74 -4.07
N VAL A 290 1.08 2.11 -4.12
CA VAL A 290 2.20 1.18 -4.34
C VAL A 290 3.24 1.28 -3.24
N ALA A 291 3.65 0.14 -2.70
CA ALA A 291 4.91 0.00 -1.99
C ALA A 291 6.01 -0.22 -3.03
N TYR A 292 6.94 0.74 -3.14
CA TYR A 292 7.91 0.81 -4.23
C TYR A 292 9.35 0.71 -3.71
N TYR A 293 9.65 -0.32 -2.92
CA TYR A 293 10.95 -0.54 -2.27
C TYR A 293 11.64 0.75 -1.82
N LYS A 294 12.80 1.09 -2.40
CA LYS A 294 13.62 2.26 -2.03
C LYS A 294 12.91 3.60 -2.20
N GLU A 295 11.88 3.66 -3.03
CA GLU A 295 11.13 4.88 -3.23
C GLU A 295 9.93 5.04 -2.28
N GLY A 296 9.68 4.06 -1.42
CA GLY A 296 8.65 4.15 -0.39
C GLY A 296 7.23 4.04 -0.92
N LEU A 297 6.33 4.88 -0.41
CA LEU A 297 4.94 5.00 -0.86
C LEU A 297 4.85 5.83 -2.14
N ARG A 298 4.16 5.29 -3.16
CA ARG A 298 3.85 6.00 -4.41
C ARG A 298 2.36 5.86 -4.72
N ILE A 299 1.71 6.95 -5.11
CA ILE A 299 0.26 7.01 -5.37
C ILE A 299 0.02 7.58 -6.77
N PHE A 300 -0.78 6.89 -7.57
CA PHE A 300 -1.01 7.22 -8.97
C PHE A 300 -2.51 7.37 -9.27
N ASP A 301 -2.86 8.42 -10.00
CA ASP A 301 -4.18 8.63 -10.61
C ASP A 301 -4.31 7.77 -11.87
N VAL A 302 -5.21 6.80 -11.84
CA VAL A 302 -5.49 5.86 -12.93
C VAL A 302 -6.90 6.04 -13.52
N SER A 303 -7.55 7.18 -13.30
CA SER A 303 -8.97 7.42 -13.60
C SER A 303 -9.31 7.46 -15.09
N ASP A 304 -8.37 7.80 -15.96
CA ASP A 304 -8.63 8.07 -17.38
C ASP A 304 -7.48 7.55 -18.26
N VAL A 305 -7.13 6.30 -18.05
CA VAL A 305 -5.99 5.64 -18.72
C VAL A 305 -6.14 5.58 -20.25
N ASP A 306 -7.37 5.65 -20.76
CA ASP A 306 -7.66 5.65 -22.20
C ASP A 306 -7.27 6.98 -22.88
N ASN A 307 -7.29 8.11 -22.16
CA ASN A 307 -7.13 9.45 -22.75
C ASN A 307 -5.98 10.25 -22.15
N LYS A 308 -5.49 9.89 -20.96
CA LYS A 308 -4.46 10.63 -20.25
C LYS A 308 -3.34 9.72 -19.76
N PRO A 309 -2.10 10.20 -19.74
CA PRO A 309 -1.02 9.46 -19.06
C PRO A 309 -1.33 9.34 -17.57
N VAL A 310 -0.99 8.21 -16.98
CA VAL A 310 -1.04 8.02 -15.53
C VAL A 310 -0.12 9.03 -14.85
N ARG A 311 -0.62 9.65 -13.79
CA ARG A 311 0.07 10.73 -13.06
C ARG A 311 0.33 10.32 -11.62
N GLU A 312 1.54 10.52 -11.15
CA GLU A 312 1.85 10.42 -9.71
C GLU A 312 1.25 11.61 -8.97
N ILE A 313 0.41 11.33 -7.98
CA ILE A 313 -0.34 12.31 -7.20
C ILE A 313 0.06 12.35 -5.72
N GLY A 314 0.83 11.38 -5.26
CA GLY A 314 1.34 11.35 -3.89
C GLY A 314 2.59 10.49 -3.77
N SER A 315 3.49 10.87 -2.86
CA SER A 315 4.69 10.09 -2.56
C SER A 315 5.21 10.35 -1.15
N TYR A 316 5.92 9.36 -0.59
CA TYR A 316 6.69 9.50 0.63
C TYR A 316 7.80 8.45 0.66
N ASP A 317 9.05 8.90 0.68
CA ASP A 317 10.21 8.02 0.78
C ASP A 317 10.35 7.53 2.23
N THR A 318 10.24 6.21 2.44
CA THR A 318 10.38 5.57 3.76
C THR A 318 11.81 5.13 4.05
N TYR A 319 12.71 5.11 3.04
CA TYR A 319 14.06 4.57 3.12
C TYR A 319 15.12 5.54 2.58
N LEU A 320 15.63 6.42 3.44
CA LEU A 320 16.57 7.49 3.06
C LEU A 320 18.05 7.05 2.97
N VAL A 321 18.33 5.76 3.12
CA VAL A 321 19.70 5.25 3.09
C VAL A 321 20.13 4.98 1.65
N ASP A 322 21.24 5.57 1.23
CA ASP A 322 21.86 5.21 -0.05
C ASP A 322 22.45 3.78 0.04
N SER A 323 21.78 2.85 -0.62
CA SER A 323 22.12 1.42 -0.64
C SER A 323 22.12 0.92 -2.07
N ASN A 324 23.09 0.03 -2.38
CA ASN A 324 23.13 -0.66 -3.66
C ASN A 324 22.12 -1.82 -3.75
N TYR A 325 21.53 -2.25 -2.62
CA TYR A 325 20.54 -3.32 -2.62
C TYR A 325 19.16 -2.75 -2.95
N LYS A 326 18.62 -3.15 -4.10
CA LYS A 326 17.42 -2.55 -4.70
C LYS A 326 16.12 -2.91 -3.96
N LEU A 327 16.11 -4.01 -3.21
CA LEU A 327 14.94 -4.53 -2.51
C LEU A 327 14.85 -4.08 -1.03
N ASN A 328 15.51 -2.98 -0.66
CA ASN A 328 15.33 -2.34 0.65
C ASN A 328 14.16 -1.36 0.60
N GLY A 329 13.58 -1.04 1.77
CA GLY A 329 12.52 -0.05 1.89
C GLY A 329 11.12 -0.65 1.94
N ALA A 330 10.15 0.02 1.31
CA ALA A 330 8.74 -0.32 1.37
C ALA A 330 8.43 -1.69 0.75
N TRP A 331 7.66 -2.50 1.48
CA TRP A 331 7.33 -3.89 1.11
C TRP A 331 5.83 -4.08 0.91
N GLY A 332 5.04 -3.99 1.97
CA GLY A 332 3.60 -4.17 1.98
C GLY A 332 2.84 -2.86 1.99
N VAL A 333 1.64 -2.88 1.45
CA VAL A 333 0.72 -1.75 1.42
C VAL A 333 -0.70 -2.21 1.77
N TYR A 334 -1.37 -1.45 2.62
CA TYR A 334 -2.80 -1.62 2.89
C TYR A 334 -3.49 -0.27 3.02
N VAL A 335 -4.75 -0.19 2.62
CA VAL A 335 -5.52 1.05 2.62
C VAL A 335 -6.81 0.88 3.39
N PHE A 336 -7.12 1.85 4.24
CA PHE A 336 -8.43 2.02 4.88
C PHE A 336 -9.20 3.16 4.18
N PRO A 337 -10.02 2.87 3.17
CA PRO A 337 -10.66 3.92 2.36
C PRO A 337 -11.54 4.85 3.19
N GLU A 338 -12.26 4.30 4.17
CA GLU A 338 -13.20 5.05 5.00
C GLU A 338 -12.53 6.07 5.95
N SER A 339 -11.23 5.93 6.21
CA SER A 339 -10.47 6.83 7.07
C SER A 339 -9.38 7.61 6.35
N ASP A 340 -9.23 7.45 5.02
CA ASP A 340 -8.16 8.05 4.22
C ASP A 340 -6.74 7.66 4.71
N GLN A 341 -6.62 6.50 5.38
CA GLN A 341 -5.37 6.04 5.98
C GLN A 341 -4.71 4.95 5.13
N ILE A 342 -3.39 5.03 5.04
CA ILE A 342 -2.55 4.07 4.30
C ILE A 342 -1.49 3.53 5.27
N LEU A 343 -1.34 2.21 5.27
CA LEU A 343 -0.24 1.51 5.93
C LEU A 343 0.82 1.13 4.89
N ILE A 344 2.07 1.41 5.22
CA ILE A 344 3.24 0.88 4.50
C ILE A 344 4.15 0.18 5.50
N SER A 345 4.47 -1.07 5.25
CA SER A 345 5.58 -1.72 5.93
C SER A 345 6.88 -1.45 5.19
N ASP A 346 7.92 -1.10 5.93
CA ASP A 346 9.28 -0.90 5.41
C ASP A 346 10.19 -1.93 6.06
N ARG A 347 10.98 -2.64 5.26
CA ARG A 347 11.81 -3.76 5.71
C ARG A 347 12.78 -3.39 6.83
N GLN A 348 13.29 -2.17 6.86
CA GLN A 348 14.26 -1.69 7.83
C GLN A 348 13.63 -0.77 8.88
N ASN A 349 12.62 0.04 8.49
CA ASN A 349 12.13 1.16 9.29
C ASN A 349 10.78 0.89 9.97
N GLY A 350 10.13 -0.26 9.71
CA GLY A 350 8.92 -0.70 10.42
C GLY A 350 7.61 -0.29 9.74
N LEU A 351 6.59 -0.01 10.53
CA LEU A 351 5.24 0.29 10.07
C LEU A 351 5.01 1.80 10.04
N PHE A 352 4.63 2.30 8.89
CA PHE A 352 4.25 3.70 8.68
C PHE A 352 2.73 3.81 8.54
N LEU A 353 2.16 4.84 9.15
CA LEU A 353 0.78 5.25 9.00
C LEU A 353 0.74 6.62 8.33
N PHE A 354 0.07 6.69 7.17
CA PHE A 354 -0.10 7.92 6.41
C PHE A 354 -1.56 8.33 6.32
N GLU A 355 -1.79 9.63 6.11
CA GLU A 355 -3.07 10.18 5.64
C GLU A 355 -2.91 10.67 4.20
N PHE A 356 -3.88 10.32 3.35
CA PHE A 356 -3.99 10.79 1.97
C PHE A 356 -5.48 10.90 1.61
N PRO A 357 -5.98 11.99 1.00
CA PRO A 357 -7.42 12.26 0.83
C PRO A 357 -8.05 11.41 -0.28
N ILE A 358 -8.10 10.10 -0.09
CA ILE A 358 -8.54 9.09 -1.06
C ILE A 358 -9.98 9.34 -1.50
N ARG A 359 -10.90 9.49 -0.55
CA ARG A 359 -12.35 9.63 -0.80
C ARG A 359 -12.67 10.84 -1.67
N LEU A 360 -11.98 11.95 -1.42
CA LEU A 360 -12.20 13.17 -2.17
C LEU A 360 -11.72 13.08 -3.61
N LEU A 361 -10.57 12.43 -3.81
CA LEU A 361 -10.05 12.18 -5.16
C LEU A 361 -10.93 11.21 -5.92
N GLU A 362 -11.48 10.19 -5.29
CA GLU A 362 -12.42 9.26 -5.94
C GLU A 362 -13.70 9.97 -6.40
N GLU A 363 -14.25 10.88 -5.61
CA GLU A 363 -15.43 11.67 -5.99
C GLU A 363 -15.14 12.63 -7.14
N ASP A 364 -14.02 13.34 -7.10
CA ASP A 364 -13.58 14.27 -8.16
C ASP A 364 -13.28 13.52 -9.46
N LEU A 365 -12.63 12.37 -9.40
CA LEU A 365 -12.30 11.53 -10.55
C LEU A 365 -13.54 10.83 -11.18
N LYS A 366 -14.61 10.60 -10.43
CA LYS A 366 -15.90 10.10 -10.98
C LYS A 366 -16.66 11.14 -11.82
N GLY A 367 -16.12 12.36 -11.92
CA GLY A 367 -16.66 13.40 -12.82
C GLY A 367 -18.03 13.96 -12.41
N THR A 368 -18.42 13.82 -11.14
CA THR A 368 -19.73 14.26 -10.66
C THR A 368 -19.78 15.75 -10.29
N TYR A 369 -18.62 16.43 -10.21
CA TYR A 369 -18.56 17.84 -9.81
C TYR A 369 -17.63 18.67 -10.70
N VAL A 370 -18.18 19.23 -11.75
CA VAL A 370 -17.61 20.42 -12.42
C VAL A 370 -18.11 21.65 -11.65
N THR A 371 -17.55 21.94 -10.51
CA THR A 371 -17.76 23.22 -9.85
C THR A 371 -16.48 24.05 -9.90
N SER A 372 -16.67 25.33 -10.15
CA SER A 372 -15.59 26.33 -10.22
C SER A 372 -15.08 26.78 -8.84
N THR A 373 -15.21 25.97 -7.79
CA THR A 373 -14.78 26.21 -6.41
C THR A 373 -14.18 24.96 -5.83
N PRO A 374 -13.07 25.03 -5.05
CA PRO A 374 -12.58 23.87 -4.33
C PRO A 374 -13.68 23.31 -3.44
N PHE A 375 -13.74 22.01 -3.38
CA PHE A 375 -14.78 21.31 -2.65
C PHE A 375 -14.39 21.26 -1.16
N LEU A 376 -15.32 21.60 -0.30
CA LEU A 376 -15.25 21.36 1.14
C LEU A 376 -16.19 20.21 1.44
N ASP A 377 -15.65 19.04 1.79
CA ASP A 377 -16.46 17.88 2.16
C ASP A 377 -17.10 18.03 3.55
N GLU A 378 -17.94 17.07 3.92
CA GLU A 378 -18.57 17.01 5.24
C GLU A 378 -17.55 16.87 6.39
N ASN A 379 -16.33 16.40 6.12
CA ASN A 379 -15.23 16.27 7.06
C ASN A 379 -14.32 17.51 7.12
N GLY A 380 -14.60 18.51 6.28
CA GLY A 380 -13.88 19.78 6.26
C GLY A 380 -12.56 19.74 5.50
N CYS A 381 -12.38 18.81 4.58
CA CYS A 381 -11.21 18.77 3.71
C CYS A 381 -11.42 19.66 2.47
N LEU A 382 -10.40 20.39 2.06
CA LEU A 382 -10.39 21.28 0.89
C LEU A 382 -9.18 20.92 0.04
N ILE A 383 -9.43 20.63 -1.25
CA ILE A 383 -8.39 20.27 -2.23
C ILE A 383 -8.28 21.38 -3.27
N SER A 384 -7.04 21.72 -3.65
CA SER A 384 -6.79 22.62 -4.75
C SER A 384 -7.07 21.95 -6.10
N ARG A 385 -7.51 22.75 -7.07
CA ARG A 385 -7.78 22.27 -8.45
C ARG A 385 -6.53 22.01 -9.24
N ASP A 386 -5.56 22.90 -9.07
CA ASP A 386 -4.29 22.81 -9.74
C ASP A 386 -3.30 22.14 -8.79
N HIS A 387 -2.53 21.23 -9.35
CA HIS A 387 -1.45 20.61 -8.62
C HIS A 387 -0.22 21.51 -8.74
N PHE A 388 0.28 21.97 -7.62
CA PHE A 388 1.46 22.82 -7.54
C PHE A 388 2.64 21.93 -7.10
N ASP A 389 3.67 21.90 -7.95
CA ASP A 389 4.92 21.13 -7.70
C ASP A 389 5.98 21.97 -6.94
N GLU A 390 5.55 22.91 -6.09
CA GLU A 390 6.45 23.81 -5.36
C GLU A 390 6.59 23.39 -3.89
N ASP A 391 7.82 23.46 -3.38
CA ASP A 391 8.15 22.96 -2.03
C ASP A 391 7.68 23.88 -0.88
N ASP A 392 7.43 25.16 -1.12
CA ASP A 392 7.09 26.15 -0.09
C ASP A 392 5.70 26.76 -0.32
N LEU A 393 4.68 25.92 -0.30
CA LEU A 393 3.29 26.37 -0.45
C LEU A 393 2.67 26.77 0.90
N TYR A 394 1.91 27.87 0.87
CA TYR A 394 1.14 28.37 2.01
C TYR A 394 -0.34 28.37 1.68
N PHE A 395 -1.13 27.87 2.61
CA PHE A 395 -2.60 27.93 2.52
C PHE A 395 -3.18 28.84 3.59
N THR A 396 -4.07 29.74 3.21
CA THR A 396 -4.68 30.70 4.16
C THR A 396 -6.19 30.75 3.95
N ILE A 397 -6.93 30.74 5.06
CA ILE A 397 -8.36 31.04 5.07
C ILE A 397 -8.57 32.41 5.72
N THR A 398 -9.32 33.26 5.05
CA THR A 398 -9.72 34.56 5.57
C THR A 398 -11.25 34.69 5.63
N SER A 399 -11.75 35.40 6.62
CA SER A 399 -13.14 35.86 6.61
C SER A 399 -13.36 36.87 5.47
N VAL A 400 -14.61 37.12 5.08
CA VAL A 400 -14.97 38.11 4.05
C VAL A 400 -14.48 39.55 4.40
N ASN A 401 -14.15 39.82 5.68
CA ASN A 401 -13.59 41.08 6.16
C ASN A 401 -12.06 41.11 6.16
N GLY A 402 -11.38 40.10 5.57
CA GLY A 402 -9.92 40.01 5.46
C GLY A 402 -9.19 39.56 6.72
N ARG A 403 -9.89 39.09 7.76
CA ARG A 403 -9.25 38.53 8.96
C ARG A 403 -8.79 37.09 8.66
N VAL A 404 -7.51 36.79 8.88
CA VAL A 404 -6.98 35.42 8.82
C VAL A 404 -7.64 34.58 9.92
N ILE A 405 -8.24 33.46 9.53
CA ILE A 405 -8.92 32.50 10.37
C ILE A 405 -8.06 31.25 10.55
N TYR A 406 -7.37 30.85 9.49
CA TYR A 406 -6.49 29.68 9.46
C TYR A 406 -5.32 29.94 8.51
N ASN A 407 -4.15 29.41 8.85
CA ASN A 407 -2.96 29.45 8.02
C ASN A 407 -2.20 28.14 8.19
N GLN A 408 -1.76 27.55 7.10
CA GLN A 408 -0.94 26.35 7.05
C GLN A 408 0.28 26.60 6.18
N GLU A 409 1.45 26.37 6.75
CA GLU A 409 2.72 26.29 6.01
C GLU A 409 2.89 24.85 5.47
N ASN A 410 3.64 24.69 4.40
CA ASN A 410 3.83 23.42 3.71
C ASN A 410 2.49 22.79 3.27
N TYR A 411 1.70 23.55 2.52
CA TYR A 411 0.46 23.07 1.94
C TYR A 411 0.72 21.94 0.92
N LEU A 412 0.02 20.83 1.06
CA LEU A 412 0.20 19.60 0.28
C LEU A 412 -0.80 19.45 -0.88
N ASN A 413 -1.31 20.55 -1.44
CA ASN A 413 -2.42 20.58 -2.40
C ASN A 413 -3.79 20.13 -1.83
N TRP A 414 -3.86 19.84 -0.56
CA TRP A 414 -5.08 19.65 0.21
C TRP A 414 -4.89 20.11 1.67
N VAL A 415 -5.98 20.41 2.34
CA VAL A 415 -5.95 20.81 3.76
C VAL A 415 -7.21 20.37 4.48
N LYS A 416 -7.05 19.83 5.68
CA LYS A 416 -8.17 19.58 6.59
C LYS A 416 -8.48 20.84 7.38
N ILE A 417 -9.61 21.48 7.07
CA ILE A 417 -10.01 22.71 7.75
C ILE A 417 -10.48 22.38 9.17
N PRO A 418 -10.00 23.07 10.20
CA PRO A 418 -10.43 22.81 11.56
C PRO A 418 -11.94 22.89 11.73
N LEU A 419 -12.57 21.89 12.34
CA LEU A 419 -14.01 21.80 12.55
C LEU A 419 -14.58 22.96 13.41
N ASN A 420 -13.73 23.64 14.17
CA ASN A 420 -14.11 24.78 15.02
C ASN A 420 -14.24 26.12 14.30
N ILE A 421 -14.04 26.17 12.98
CA ILE A 421 -14.37 27.38 12.20
C ILE A 421 -15.89 27.56 12.22
N ALA A 422 -16.34 28.76 12.59
CA ALA A 422 -17.78 29.06 12.66
C ALA A 422 -18.45 28.94 11.27
N PRO A 423 -19.75 28.63 11.21
CA PRO A 423 -20.50 28.71 9.94
C PRO A 423 -20.38 30.11 9.31
N GLY A 424 -20.19 30.16 8.02
CA GLY A 424 -20.01 31.44 7.31
C GLY A 424 -19.41 31.30 5.91
N THR A 425 -19.21 32.45 5.27
CA THR A 425 -18.50 32.52 3.98
C THR A 425 -17.06 32.92 4.21
N TYR A 426 -16.16 32.21 3.57
CA TYR A 426 -14.71 32.38 3.68
C TYR A 426 -14.05 32.51 2.32
N VAL A 427 -12.88 33.14 2.30
CA VAL A 427 -11.99 33.19 1.13
C VAL A 427 -10.75 32.39 1.49
N TYR A 428 -10.32 31.50 0.61
CA TYR A 428 -9.01 30.83 0.73
C TYR A 428 -8.04 31.38 -0.31
N GLY A 429 -6.76 31.22 -0.04
CA GLY A 429 -5.67 31.50 -0.96
C GLY A 429 -4.54 30.49 -0.78
N ILE A 430 -3.96 30.06 -1.90
CA ILE A 430 -2.75 29.28 -1.98
C ILE A 430 -1.66 30.19 -2.53
N PHE A 431 -0.51 30.21 -1.88
CA PHE A 431 0.59 31.10 -2.17
C PHE A 431 1.89 30.30 -2.29
N ASP A 432 2.81 30.74 -3.15
CA ASP A 432 4.18 30.24 -3.20
C ASP A 432 5.06 30.84 -2.09
N GLY A 433 6.32 30.41 -2.02
CA GLY A 433 7.33 30.91 -1.08
C GLY A 433 7.60 32.42 -1.18
N ASP A 434 7.33 33.01 -2.33
CA ASP A 434 7.45 34.46 -2.58
C ASP A 434 6.14 35.23 -2.27
N GLN A 435 5.15 34.57 -1.70
CA GLN A 435 3.80 35.07 -1.37
C GLN A 435 2.97 35.51 -2.59
N GLN A 436 3.24 34.96 -3.77
CA GLN A 436 2.38 35.16 -4.93
C GLN A 436 1.17 34.22 -4.84
N ILE A 437 0.02 34.72 -5.25
CA ILE A 437 -1.23 33.94 -5.25
C ILE A 437 -1.19 32.98 -6.43
N LEU A 438 -1.16 31.68 -6.16
CA LEU A 438 -1.28 30.62 -7.15
C LEU A 438 -2.72 30.27 -7.43
N GLU A 439 -3.55 30.17 -6.37
CA GLU A 439 -4.97 29.90 -6.44
C GLU A 439 -5.72 30.71 -5.36
N SER A 440 -6.96 31.07 -5.63
CA SER A 440 -7.86 31.61 -4.61
C SER A 440 -9.31 31.35 -4.96
N GLY A 441 -10.15 31.29 -3.92
CA GLY A 441 -11.59 31.08 -4.12
C GLY A 441 -12.39 31.33 -2.86
N LYS A 442 -13.69 31.02 -2.94
CA LYS A 442 -14.63 31.17 -1.82
C LYS A 442 -15.26 29.84 -1.50
N PHE A 443 -15.51 29.59 -0.24
CA PHE A 443 -16.33 28.48 0.20
C PHE A 443 -17.29 28.91 1.31
N VAL A 444 -18.34 28.13 1.51
CA VAL A 444 -19.34 28.34 2.57
C VAL A 444 -19.31 27.14 3.49
N LYS A 445 -19.04 27.40 4.78
CA LYS A 445 -19.24 26.38 5.82
C LYS A 445 -20.69 26.47 6.29
N ALA A 446 -21.43 25.39 6.08
CA ALA A 446 -22.78 25.21 6.62
C ALA A 446 -22.77 24.93 8.13
N ASN A 447 -23.94 24.95 8.76
CA ASN A 447 -24.10 24.65 10.19
C ASN A 447 -23.95 23.15 10.45
#